data_e9271f61ebd987d2139811651b08da73
#
_entry.id   e9271f61ebd987d2139811651b08da73
#
_cell.length_a   1.000
_cell.length_b   1.000
_cell.length_c   1.000
_cell.angle_alpha   90.00
_cell.angle_beta   90.00
_cell.angle_gamma   90.00
#
_symmetry.space_group_name_H-M   'P 1'
#
loop_
_entity.id
_entity.type
_entity.pdbx_description
1 polymer ?
#
loop_
_entity_poly.entity_id
_entity_poly.type
_entity_poly.pdbx_seq_one_letter_code
_entity_poly.pdbx_strand_id
1 'polypeptide(L)'
;MRSVFSNDLVKIRRHELVDVPLLFDAARESIADVSRWLPWCHPRYSIEESLEWVLKCQKAWDEGLEYSFAIFDGHTEAFAGGVGLNQLDRFHRVANLGYWVRTGCTGRSLATAAARLAANFGFEELGLTRIEITAAVENKASRRVAEKLGALREGVLRKRLVINDQSQDVVIHSLLAEDWDSSIPS
;
A
#
# COMPACT_ATOMS: atom_id res chain seq x y z
N MET A 1 -6.02 17.95 -7.19
CA MET A 1 -5.79 16.49 -7.23
C MET A 1 -6.83 15.81 -6.36
N ARG A 2 -7.48 14.78 -6.87
CA ARG A 2 -8.49 14.01 -6.16
C ARG A 2 -7.85 13.21 -5.01
N SER A 3 -8.48 13.20 -3.84
CA SER A 3 -7.91 12.58 -2.62
C SER A 3 -8.79 11.48 -2.03
N VAL A 4 -9.91 11.15 -2.67
CA VAL A 4 -10.87 10.13 -2.24
C VAL A 4 -11.27 9.28 -3.45
N PHE A 5 -11.16 7.97 -3.32
CA PHE A 5 -11.55 6.98 -4.33
C PHE A 5 -12.29 5.83 -3.65
N SER A 6 -13.26 5.24 -4.32
CA SER A 6 -14.03 4.12 -3.78
C SER A 6 -14.52 3.17 -4.87
N ASN A 7 -14.73 1.94 -4.47
CA ASN A 7 -15.50 0.92 -5.17
C ASN A 7 -16.43 0.21 -4.16
N ASP A 8 -17.05 -0.88 -4.56
CA ASP A 8 -18.00 -1.61 -3.70
C ASP A 8 -17.35 -2.23 -2.44
N LEU A 9 -16.03 -2.49 -2.47
CA LEU A 9 -15.31 -3.17 -1.39
C LEU A 9 -14.59 -2.21 -0.44
N VAL A 10 -14.05 -1.11 -0.96
CA VAL A 10 -13.21 -0.20 -0.18
C VAL A 10 -13.41 1.25 -0.58
N LYS A 11 -13.13 2.12 0.39
CA LYS A 11 -12.87 3.54 0.17
C LYS A 11 -11.43 3.81 0.60
N ILE A 12 -10.66 4.49 -0.26
CA ILE A 12 -9.35 4.99 0.10
C ILE A 12 -9.37 6.52 0.09
N ARG A 13 -8.70 7.15 1.05
CA ARG A 13 -8.54 8.60 1.09
C ARG A 13 -7.22 8.99 1.74
N ARG A 14 -6.77 10.20 1.46
CA ARG A 14 -5.62 10.81 2.16
C ARG A 14 -5.80 10.67 3.67
N HIS A 15 -4.71 10.39 4.39
CA HIS A 15 -4.70 10.32 5.85
C HIS A 15 -5.05 11.67 6.49
N GLU A 16 -5.86 11.63 7.54
CA GLU A 16 -6.25 12.77 8.35
C GLU A 16 -5.88 12.55 9.82
N LEU A 17 -5.76 13.61 10.62
CA LEU A 17 -5.39 13.49 12.04
C LEU A 17 -6.40 12.64 12.84
N VAL A 18 -7.66 12.64 12.45
CA VAL A 18 -8.70 11.80 13.05
C VAL A 18 -8.43 10.31 12.88
N ASP A 19 -7.58 9.91 11.93
CA ASP A 19 -7.22 8.51 11.71
C ASP A 19 -6.15 7.99 12.69
N VAL A 20 -5.49 8.85 13.43
CA VAL A 20 -4.39 8.47 14.34
C VAL A 20 -4.78 7.36 15.30
N PRO A 21 -5.88 7.42 16.07
CA PRO A 21 -6.29 6.33 16.94
C PRO A 21 -6.69 5.07 16.16
N LEU A 22 -7.31 5.21 14.99
CA LEU A 22 -7.72 4.07 14.15
C LEU A 22 -6.50 3.32 13.60
N LEU A 23 -5.49 4.05 13.15
CA LEU A 23 -4.22 3.50 12.69
C LEU A 23 -3.49 2.77 13.84
N PHE A 24 -3.44 3.40 15.02
CA PHE A 24 -2.82 2.82 16.20
C PHE A 24 -3.47 1.48 16.57
N ASP A 25 -4.79 1.44 16.69
CA ASP A 25 -5.53 0.23 17.03
C ASP A 25 -5.33 -0.88 16.00
N ALA A 26 -5.38 -0.54 14.71
CA ALA A 26 -5.16 -1.49 13.63
C ALA A 26 -3.71 -2.02 13.60
N ALA A 27 -2.71 -1.17 13.84
CA ALA A 27 -1.31 -1.57 13.92
C ALA A 27 -1.07 -2.51 15.10
N ARG A 28 -1.60 -2.17 16.30
CA ARG A 28 -1.48 -2.98 17.51
C ARG A 28 -2.09 -4.38 17.35
N GLU A 29 -3.27 -4.47 16.74
CA GLU A 29 -3.91 -5.75 16.43
C GLU A 29 -3.05 -6.58 15.46
N SER A 30 -2.33 -5.93 14.56
CA SER A 30 -1.69 -6.58 13.41
C SER A 30 -0.21 -6.90 13.63
N ILE A 31 0.36 -6.63 14.81
CA ILE A 31 1.80 -6.80 15.08
C ILE A 31 2.29 -8.20 14.66
N ALA A 32 1.58 -9.26 15.05
CA ALA A 32 2.02 -10.64 14.79
C ALA A 32 2.16 -10.98 13.30
N ASP A 33 1.34 -10.38 12.46
CA ASP A 33 1.31 -10.68 11.03
C ASP A 33 2.13 -9.67 10.22
N VAL A 34 2.01 -8.38 10.53
CA VAL A 34 2.59 -7.28 9.76
C VAL A 34 4.08 -7.11 10.07
N SER A 35 4.52 -7.27 11.32
CA SER A 35 5.93 -7.09 11.72
C SER A 35 6.91 -8.03 10.99
N ARG A 36 6.42 -9.15 10.48
CA ARG A 36 7.22 -10.09 9.69
C ARG A 36 7.74 -9.48 8.39
N TRP A 37 7.02 -8.47 7.87
CA TRP A 37 7.28 -7.90 6.56
C TRP A 37 7.56 -6.40 6.61
N LEU A 38 6.99 -5.72 7.60
CA LEU A 38 7.03 -4.28 7.76
C LEU A 38 7.52 -3.94 9.17
N PRO A 39 8.82 -3.66 9.34
CA PRO A 39 9.47 -3.46 10.65
C PRO A 39 8.90 -2.30 11.48
N TRP A 40 8.21 -1.34 10.85
CA TRP A 40 7.55 -0.24 11.57
C TRP A 40 6.45 -0.73 12.51
N CYS A 41 5.81 -1.87 12.22
CA CYS A 41 4.75 -2.46 13.04
C CYS A 41 5.36 -3.39 14.10
N HIS A 42 5.97 -2.83 15.13
CA HIS A 42 6.71 -3.57 16.14
C HIS A 42 5.98 -3.64 17.50
N PRO A 43 6.36 -4.53 18.44
CA PRO A 43 5.64 -4.73 19.70
C PRO A 43 5.48 -3.49 20.59
N ARG A 44 6.37 -2.50 20.44
CA ARG A 44 6.34 -1.24 21.18
C ARG A 44 5.71 -0.09 20.38
N TYR A 45 5.02 -0.39 19.27
CA TYR A 45 4.35 0.63 18.44
C TYR A 45 3.42 1.49 19.28
N SER A 46 3.56 2.80 19.18
CA SER A 46 2.87 3.78 20.00
C SER A 46 1.94 4.68 19.19
N ILE A 47 1.06 5.40 19.88
CA ILE A 47 0.14 6.34 19.23
C ILE A 47 0.89 7.58 18.68
N GLU A 48 2.01 7.94 19.29
CA GLU A 48 2.90 9.01 18.81
C GLU A 48 3.49 8.66 17.46
N GLU A 49 3.90 7.40 17.25
CA GLU A 49 4.38 6.92 15.95
C GLU A 49 3.28 6.96 14.88
N SER A 50 2.02 6.68 15.27
CA SER A 50 0.86 6.85 14.38
C SER A 50 0.66 8.31 13.99
N LEU A 51 0.80 9.24 14.94
CA LEU A 51 0.70 10.67 14.69
C LEU A 51 1.83 11.15 13.76
N GLU A 52 3.07 10.77 14.04
CA GLU A 52 4.24 11.11 13.20
C GLU A 52 4.05 10.58 11.77
N TRP A 53 3.57 9.35 11.63
CA TRP A 53 3.28 8.76 10.33
C TRP A 53 2.21 9.55 9.56
N VAL A 54 1.08 9.89 10.18
CA VAL A 54 0.01 10.66 9.53
C VAL A 54 0.52 12.04 9.09
N LEU A 55 1.27 12.74 9.95
CA LEU A 55 1.85 14.05 9.62
C LEU A 55 2.86 13.95 8.47
N LYS A 56 3.70 12.90 8.48
CA LYS A 56 4.64 12.60 7.37
C LYS A 56 3.88 12.36 6.07
N CYS A 57 2.82 11.55 6.09
CA CYS A 57 2.00 11.29 4.90
C CYS A 57 1.38 12.57 4.34
N GLN A 58 0.86 13.45 5.19
CA GLN A 58 0.28 14.71 4.77
C GLN A 58 1.32 15.62 4.11
N LYS A 59 2.49 15.77 4.74
CA LYS A 59 3.59 16.55 4.21
C LYS A 59 4.09 16.00 2.87
N ALA A 60 4.35 14.69 2.80
CA ALA A 60 4.83 14.05 1.57
C ALA A 60 3.82 14.20 0.41
N TRP A 61 2.52 14.15 0.72
CA TRP A 61 1.46 14.42 -0.24
C TRP A 61 1.50 15.84 -0.79
N ASP A 62 1.60 16.85 0.11
CA ASP A 62 1.61 18.26 -0.28
C ASP A 62 2.87 18.63 -1.09
N GLU A 63 3.99 17.96 -0.80
CA GLU A 63 5.25 18.08 -1.55
C GLU A 63 5.26 17.21 -2.83
N GLY A 64 4.27 16.32 -3.01
CA GLY A 64 4.18 15.41 -4.14
C GLY A 64 5.28 14.34 -4.17
N LEU A 65 5.80 13.95 -3.02
CA LEU A 65 6.87 12.95 -2.89
C LEU A 65 6.33 11.53 -2.76
N GLU A 66 5.22 11.38 -2.01
CA GLU A 66 4.54 10.11 -1.80
C GLU A 66 3.03 10.35 -1.67
N TYR A 67 2.23 9.36 -2.06
CA TYR A 67 0.77 9.42 -1.98
C TYR A 67 0.25 8.22 -1.19
N SER A 68 0.12 8.42 0.13
CA SER A 68 -0.40 7.40 1.06
C SER A 68 -1.87 7.63 1.36
N PHE A 69 -2.64 6.55 1.31
CA PHE A 69 -4.07 6.53 1.59
C PHE A 69 -4.38 5.61 2.77
N ALA A 70 -5.30 6.02 3.61
CA ALA A 70 -6.01 5.16 4.55
C ALA A 70 -7.04 4.32 3.80
N ILE A 71 -7.14 3.03 4.11
CA ILE A 71 -8.13 2.11 3.57
C ILE A 71 -9.27 1.97 4.58
N PHE A 72 -10.50 2.13 4.11
CA PHE A 72 -11.71 1.85 4.85
C PHE A 72 -12.50 0.74 4.16
N ASP A 73 -13.05 -0.17 4.92
CA ASP A 73 -14.00 -1.19 4.45
C ASP A 73 -15.26 -0.50 3.90
N GLY A 74 -15.64 -0.81 2.66
CA GLY A 74 -16.76 -0.15 1.99
C GLY A 74 -18.13 -0.44 2.60
N HIS A 75 -18.26 -1.52 3.38
CA HIS A 75 -19.52 -1.91 4.01
C HIS A 75 -19.65 -1.44 5.46
N THR A 76 -18.53 -1.50 6.21
CA THR A 76 -18.54 -1.21 7.66
C THR A 76 -17.98 0.16 8.01
N GLU A 77 -17.34 0.83 7.05
CA GLU A 77 -16.58 2.08 7.21
C GLU A 77 -15.42 1.97 8.22
N ALA A 78 -15.08 0.75 8.67
CA ALA A 78 -13.97 0.52 9.59
C ALA A 78 -12.63 0.74 8.89
N PHE A 79 -11.66 1.29 9.63
CA PHE A 79 -10.27 1.40 9.15
C PHE A 79 -9.67 0.00 8.94
N ALA A 80 -9.22 -0.26 7.73
CA ALA A 80 -8.77 -1.58 7.29
C ALA A 80 -7.27 -1.67 6.98
N GLY A 81 -6.54 -0.55 6.91
CA GLY A 81 -5.11 -0.55 6.60
C GLY A 81 -4.63 0.67 5.84
N GLY A 82 -3.56 0.51 5.07
CA GLY A 82 -2.99 1.57 4.25
C GLY A 82 -2.51 1.07 2.90
N VAL A 83 -2.56 1.95 1.90
CA VAL A 83 -2.02 1.74 0.55
C VAL A 83 -1.38 3.02 0.06
N GLY A 84 -0.34 2.93 -0.77
CA GLY A 84 0.27 4.16 -1.29
C GLY A 84 1.27 3.93 -2.39
N LEU A 85 1.54 5.02 -3.10
CA LEU A 85 2.59 5.14 -4.11
C LEU A 85 3.76 5.90 -3.48
N ASN A 86 4.91 5.27 -3.42
CA ASN A 86 6.15 5.82 -2.88
C ASN A 86 7.32 5.59 -3.84
N GLN A 87 8.51 6.08 -3.49
CA GLN A 87 9.70 5.99 -4.36
C GLN A 87 9.39 6.53 -5.78
N LEU A 88 8.67 7.66 -5.86
CA LEU A 88 8.30 8.27 -7.13
C LEU A 88 9.54 8.74 -7.88
N ASP A 89 9.76 8.18 -9.06
CA ASP A 89 10.69 8.69 -10.07
C ASP A 89 9.90 9.44 -11.16
N ARG A 90 9.88 10.76 -11.02
CA ARG A 90 9.12 11.63 -11.95
C ARG A 90 9.74 11.68 -13.35
N PHE A 91 11.05 11.47 -13.45
CA PHE A 91 11.75 11.48 -14.73
C PHE A 91 11.40 10.22 -15.53
N HIS A 92 11.47 9.05 -14.89
CA HIS A 92 11.12 7.78 -15.52
C HIS A 92 9.62 7.45 -15.43
N ARG A 93 8.83 8.24 -14.68
CA ARG A 93 7.39 8.05 -14.45
C ARG A 93 7.06 6.69 -13.83
N VAL A 94 7.84 6.31 -12.82
CA VAL A 94 7.74 5.04 -12.09
C VAL A 94 7.46 5.30 -10.61
N ALA A 95 6.70 4.42 -9.97
CA ALA A 95 6.54 4.40 -8.51
C ALA A 95 6.46 2.97 -7.99
N ASN A 96 6.73 2.79 -6.69
CA ASN A 96 6.43 1.55 -5.99
C ASN A 96 5.06 1.65 -5.32
N LEU A 97 4.25 0.60 -5.44
CA LEU A 97 2.95 0.45 -4.78
C LEU A 97 3.12 -0.45 -3.56
N GLY A 98 2.90 0.12 -2.37
CA GLY A 98 2.92 -0.59 -1.10
C GLY A 98 1.54 -0.63 -0.45
N TYR A 99 1.27 -1.69 0.33
CA TYR A 99 0.00 -1.86 1.07
C TYR A 99 0.19 -2.74 2.29
N TRP A 100 -0.70 -2.55 3.25
CA TRP A 100 -0.90 -3.46 4.37
C TRP A 100 -2.37 -3.44 4.78
N VAL A 101 -2.83 -4.54 5.38
CA VAL A 101 -4.21 -4.67 5.84
C VAL A 101 -4.21 -5.18 7.28
N ARG A 102 -5.08 -4.61 8.10
CA ARG A 102 -5.39 -5.02 9.47
C ARG A 102 -5.70 -6.52 9.52
N THR A 103 -5.19 -7.25 10.51
CA THR A 103 -5.34 -8.71 10.63
C THR A 103 -6.80 -9.16 10.52
N GLY A 104 -7.72 -8.52 11.24
CA GLY A 104 -9.16 -8.83 11.17
C GLY A 104 -9.84 -8.54 9.83
N CYS A 105 -9.14 -7.89 8.91
CA CYS A 105 -9.63 -7.55 7.55
C CYS A 105 -8.99 -8.40 6.46
N THR A 106 -8.11 -9.36 6.78
CA THR A 106 -7.43 -10.20 5.79
C THR A 106 -8.39 -11.18 5.10
N GLY A 107 -8.00 -11.69 3.93
CA GLY A 107 -8.80 -12.68 3.18
C GLY A 107 -10.04 -12.12 2.47
N ARG A 108 -10.34 -10.84 2.60
CA ARG A 108 -11.55 -10.17 2.07
C ARG A 108 -11.31 -9.37 0.78
N SER A 109 -10.18 -9.56 0.12
CA SER A 109 -9.74 -8.85 -1.09
C SER A 109 -9.56 -7.33 -0.94
N LEU A 110 -9.63 -6.76 0.28
CA LEU A 110 -9.54 -5.31 0.50
C LEU A 110 -8.19 -4.74 0.04
N ALA A 111 -7.07 -5.46 0.27
CA ALA A 111 -5.76 -5.05 -0.23
C ALA A 111 -5.72 -4.94 -1.76
N THR A 112 -6.30 -5.92 -2.48
CA THR A 112 -6.35 -5.90 -3.95
C THR A 112 -7.21 -4.74 -4.46
N ALA A 113 -8.40 -4.56 -3.87
CA ALA A 113 -9.30 -3.48 -4.23
C ALA A 113 -8.68 -2.09 -4.00
N ALA A 114 -8.04 -1.88 -2.84
CA ALA A 114 -7.35 -0.63 -2.52
C ALA A 114 -6.15 -0.38 -3.43
N ALA A 115 -5.35 -1.42 -3.70
CA ALA A 115 -4.19 -1.33 -4.59
C ALA A 115 -4.60 -1.00 -6.02
N ARG A 116 -5.74 -1.50 -6.52
CA ARG A 116 -6.30 -1.13 -7.82
C ARG A 116 -6.67 0.35 -7.88
N LEU A 117 -7.34 0.88 -6.85
CA LEU A 117 -7.68 2.31 -6.79
C LEU A 117 -6.43 3.19 -6.74
N ALA A 118 -5.39 2.78 -5.99
CA ALA A 118 -4.13 3.52 -5.94
C ALA A 118 -3.36 3.44 -7.27
N ALA A 119 -3.42 2.31 -7.99
CA ALA A 119 -2.84 2.19 -9.33
C ALA A 119 -3.57 3.07 -10.35
N ASN A 120 -4.91 3.11 -10.33
CA ASN A 120 -5.69 4.03 -11.15
C ASN A 120 -5.25 5.48 -10.92
N PHE A 121 -5.15 5.90 -9.65
CA PHE A 121 -4.64 7.23 -9.30
C PHE A 121 -3.24 7.47 -9.88
N GLY A 122 -2.35 6.49 -9.78
CA GLY A 122 -0.99 6.59 -10.32
C GLY A 122 -0.97 6.79 -11.84
N PHE A 123 -1.75 6.03 -12.58
CA PHE A 123 -1.80 6.12 -14.04
C PHE A 123 -2.57 7.36 -14.52
N GLU A 124 -3.75 7.61 -13.96
CA GLU A 124 -4.66 8.65 -14.45
C GLU A 124 -4.32 10.05 -13.96
N GLU A 125 -3.90 10.21 -12.68
CA GLU A 125 -3.66 11.53 -12.08
C GLU A 125 -2.18 11.92 -12.02
N LEU A 126 -1.27 10.93 -11.85
CA LEU A 126 0.17 11.20 -11.80
C LEU A 126 0.85 10.99 -13.16
N GLY A 127 0.19 10.36 -14.14
CA GLY A 127 0.74 10.07 -15.45
C GLY A 127 1.91 9.07 -15.40
N LEU A 128 1.92 8.18 -14.40
CA LEU A 128 2.92 7.12 -14.34
C LEU A 128 2.77 6.19 -15.55
N THR A 129 3.88 5.66 -16.03
CA THR A 129 3.89 4.64 -17.09
C THR A 129 4.09 3.24 -16.54
N ARG A 130 4.61 3.15 -15.29
CA ARG A 130 4.92 1.89 -14.63
C ARG A 130 4.70 2.01 -13.14
N ILE A 131 4.10 0.97 -12.56
CA ILE A 131 3.98 0.80 -11.11
C ILE A 131 4.61 -0.54 -10.73
N GLU A 132 5.56 -0.50 -9.79
CA GLU A 132 6.23 -1.68 -9.28
C GLU A 132 5.59 -2.15 -7.98
N ILE A 133 5.54 -3.47 -7.77
CA ILE A 133 5.16 -4.10 -6.52
C ILE A 133 6.29 -5.05 -6.12
N THR A 134 6.98 -4.72 -5.04
CA THR A 134 8.05 -5.55 -4.50
C THR A 134 7.60 -6.27 -3.24
N ALA A 135 7.78 -7.59 -3.17
CA ALA A 135 7.44 -8.40 -2.01
C ALA A 135 8.57 -9.38 -1.69
N ALA A 136 8.89 -9.56 -0.41
CA ALA A 136 9.79 -10.65 -0.01
C ALA A 136 9.31 -11.98 -0.60
N VAL A 137 10.24 -12.84 -1.04
CA VAL A 137 9.92 -14.12 -1.71
C VAL A 137 8.94 -14.95 -0.89
N GLU A 138 9.11 -14.95 0.43
CA GLU A 138 8.26 -15.71 1.35
C GLU A 138 6.91 -15.02 1.67
N ASN A 139 6.73 -13.76 1.31
CA ASN A 139 5.46 -13.05 1.51
C ASN A 139 4.44 -13.42 0.42
N LYS A 140 3.93 -14.65 0.54
CA LYS A 140 2.94 -15.19 -0.42
C LYS A 140 1.67 -14.36 -0.51
N ALA A 141 1.25 -13.74 0.61
CA ALA A 141 0.04 -12.92 0.64
C ALA A 141 0.20 -11.66 -0.22
N SER A 142 1.31 -10.93 -0.09
CA SER A 142 1.59 -9.75 -0.92
C SER A 142 1.75 -10.12 -2.40
N ARG A 143 2.47 -11.20 -2.71
CA ARG A 143 2.61 -11.70 -4.09
C ARG A 143 1.26 -12.03 -4.72
N ARG A 144 0.35 -12.65 -3.93
CA ARG A 144 -1.00 -12.97 -4.40
C ARG A 144 -1.82 -11.72 -4.72
N VAL A 145 -1.63 -10.62 -4.00
CA VAL A 145 -2.26 -9.34 -4.35
C VAL A 145 -1.73 -8.83 -5.70
N ALA A 146 -0.41 -8.84 -5.92
CA ALA A 146 0.18 -8.44 -7.20
C ALA A 146 -0.35 -9.29 -8.37
N GLU A 147 -0.43 -10.62 -8.20
CA GLU A 147 -1.00 -11.55 -9.19
C GLU A 147 -2.47 -11.22 -9.51
N LYS A 148 -3.29 -10.95 -8.47
CA LYS A 148 -4.70 -10.59 -8.66
C LYS A 148 -4.91 -9.22 -9.34
N LEU A 149 -3.95 -8.32 -9.22
CA LEU A 149 -3.95 -7.06 -9.97
C LEU A 149 -3.60 -7.25 -11.46
N GLY A 150 -3.13 -8.43 -11.85
CA GLY A 150 -2.62 -8.68 -13.19
C GLY A 150 -1.17 -8.25 -13.38
N ALA A 151 -0.45 -7.96 -12.29
CA ALA A 151 0.95 -7.53 -12.38
C ALA A 151 1.85 -8.66 -12.92
N LEU A 152 2.68 -8.34 -13.91
CA LEU A 152 3.64 -9.26 -14.49
C LEU A 152 4.80 -9.49 -13.53
N ARG A 153 5.11 -10.76 -13.22
CA ARG A 153 6.30 -11.11 -12.46
C ARG A 153 7.54 -10.99 -13.37
N GLU A 154 8.45 -10.09 -13.05
CA GLU A 154 9.65 -9.86 -13.87
C GLU A 154 10.88 -10.62 -13.37
N GLY A 155 10.95 -10.90 -12.07
CA GLY A 155 12.11 -11.64 -11.56
C GLY A 155 12.25 -11.63 -10.04
N VAL A 156 13.46 -12.02 -9.60
CA VAL A 156 13.87 -11.99 -8.20
C VAL A 156 15.11 -11.10 -8.07
N LEU A 157 15.01 -10.10 -7.21
CA LEU A 157 16.12 -9.22 -6.84
C LEU A 157 16.76 -9.74 -5.55
N ARG A 158 18.02 -10.17 -5.64
CA ARG A 158 18.73 -10.72 -4.48
C ARG A 158 19.08 -9.63 -3.48
N LYS A 159 18.83 -9.91 -2.17
CA LYS A 159 19.20 -9.03 -1.04
C LYS A 159 18.69 -7.60 -1.17
N ARG A 160 17.52 -7.42 -1.80
CA ARG A 160 16.97 -6.09 -2.14
C ARG A 160 16.30 -5.38 -0.97
N LEU A 161 15.79 -6.13 0.03
CA LEU A 161 15.19 -5.58 1.24
C LEU A 161 15.96 -6.03 2.49
N VAL A 162 15.94 -5.20 3.52
CA VAL A 162 16.35 -5.58 4.87
C VAL A 162 15.09 -5.60 5.75
N ILE A 163 14.80 -6.76 6.34
CA ILE A 163 13.66 -6.95 7.25
C ILE A 163 14.21 -7.57 8.52
N ASN A 164 14.02 -6.93 9.67
CA ASN A 164 14.53 -7.39 10.97
C ASN A 164 16.02 -7.74 10.91
N ASP A 165 16.84 -6.83 10.40
CA ASP A 165 18.30 -6.93 10.22
C ASP A 165 18.75 -8.08 9.30
N GLN A 166 17.84 -8.71 8.59
CA GLN A 166 18.15 -9.76 7.61
C GLN A 166 17.89 -9.31 6.18
N SER A 167 18.89 -9.47 5.33
CA SER A 167 18.74 -9.22 3.89
C SER A 167 17.84 -10.27 3.26
N GLN A 168 16.78 -9.82 2.59
CA GLN A 168 15.77 -10.66 1.94
C GLN A 168 15.80 -10.50 0.42
N ASP A 169 15.62 -11.60 -0.27
CA ASP A 169 15.32 -11.58 -1.71
C ASP A 169 13.87 -11.16 -1.92
N VAL A 170 13.59 -10.39 -2.97
CA VAL A 170 12.24 -9.97 -3.30
C VAL A 170 11.84 -10.39 -4.70
N VAL A 171 10.57 -10.68 -4.88
CA VAL A 171 9.96 -10.76 -6.20
C VAL A 171 9.52 -9.38 -6.61
N ILE A 172 9.91 -8.96 -7.82
CA ILE A 172 9.41 -7.73 -8.44
C ILE A 172 8.31 -8.07 -9.43
N HIS A 173 7.19 -7.35 -9.34
CA HIS A 173 6.09 -7.37 -10.28
C HIS A 173 5.89 -5.96 -10.83
N SER A 174 5.34 -5.85 -12.03
CA SER A 174 5.04 -4.57 -12.67
C SER A 174 3.63 -4.52 -13.23
N LEU A 175 3.06 -3.32 -13.19
CA LEU A 175 1.88 -2.90 -13.93
C LEU A 175 2.32 -1.81 -14.91
N LEU A 176 1.90 -1.88 -16.16
CA LEU A 176 2.16 -0.87 -17.17
C LEU A 176 0.85 -0.14 -17.51
N ALA A 177 0.94 1.17 -17.77
CA ALA A 177 -0.23 1.98 -18.10
C ALA A 177 -0.92 1.50 -19.40
N GLU A 178 -0.14 0.99 -20.37
CA GLU A 178 -0.65 0.47 -21.65
C GLU A 178 -1.42 -0.84 -21.53
N ASP A 179 -1.13 -1.64 -20.49
CA ASP A 179 -1.78 -2.93 -20.20
C ASP A 179 -2.90 -2.78 -19.16
N TRP A 180 -3.04 -1.59 -18.57
CA TRP A 180 -3.91 -1.35 -17.44
C TRP A 180 -5.35 -1.05 -17.87
N ASP A 181 -6.28 -1.89 -17.44
CA ASP A 181 -7.72 -1.65 -17.61
C ASP A 181 -8.34 -1.18 -16.29
N SER A 182 -8.61 0.13 -16.22
CA SER A 182 -9.25 0.74 -15.04
C SER A 182 -10.73 0.37 -14.89
N SER A 183 -11.35 -0.21 -15.91
CA SER A 183 -12.77 -0.59 -15.92
C SER A 183 -13.04 -1.96 -15.28
N ILE A 184 -12.00 -2.79 -15.08
CA ILE A 184 -12.16 -4.10 -14.45
C ILE A 184 -12.48 -3.90 -12.95
N PRO A 185 -13.64 -4.35 -12.46
CA PRO A 185 -13.95 -4.30 -11.04
C PRO A 185 -13.00 -5.21 -10.22
N SER A 186 -12.77 -4.84 -8.98
CA SER A 186 -11.85 -5.52 -8.03
C SER A 186 -12.41 -6.85 -7.56
#